data_b6839ad735a3e95bf67b73a96911e229
#
_entry.id   b6839ad735a3e95bf67b73a96911e229
#
_cell.length_a   1.000
_cell.length_b   1.000
_cell.length_c   1.000
_cell.angle_alpha   90.00
_cell.angle_beta   90.00
_cell.angle_gamma   90.00
#
_symmetry.space_group_name_H-M   'P 1'
#
loop_
_entity.id
_entity.type
_entity.pdbx_description
1 polymer ?
#
loop_
_entity_poly.entity_id
_entity_poly.type
_entity_poly.pdbx_seq_one_letter_code
_entity_poly.pdbx_strand_id
1 'polypeptide(L)'
;LSYGPEHIGLLADAIIESRAKVVIASPYVKGGKVTAVPWFREKLSRWANRLLSMSAQGHFSTLTGMVRAYDTVFLRKLNLKAWDFEINTEIIYKSQILRALIIEIPAHLDWSDQLEVPERGSSIRVMRGILCQGFSSFLFRPFLYFIVPGLIVAVAAFYSLGWAGWHTFQELINVPPGAESSFSAAVARAYAISPHSLLVGGIALLVSIQLVSLGIISAQQKRYFEESFHLGTSVLSNTIQLHHDRERTV
;
A
#
# COMPACT_ATOMS: atom_id res chain seq x y z
N LEU A 1 -11.78 -27.71 -5.22
CA LEU A 1 -11.92 -26.41 -4.51
C LEU A 1 -10.70 -26.16 -3.65
N SER A 2 -10.14 -24.95 -3.67
CA SER A 2 -8.94 -24.61 -2.89
C SER A 2 -9.19 -24.51 -1.36
N TYR A 3 -10.45 -24.43 -0.94
CA TYR A 3 -10.88 -24.46 0.45
C TYR A 3 -12.02 -25.47 0.59
N GLY A 4 -11.97 -26.29 1.63
CA GLY A 4 -13.01 -27.26 1.90
C GLY A 4 -14.34 -26.59 2.33
N PRO A 5 -15.48 -27.28 2.14
CA PRO A 5 -16.81 -26.73 2.46
C PRO A 5 -17.01 -26.45 3.96
N GLU A 6 -16.24 -27.08 4.83
CA GLU A 6 -16.26 -26.84 6.28
C GLU A 6 -15.94 -25.39 6.66
N HIS A 7 -15.18 -24.67 5.84
CA HIS A 7 -14.85 -23.27 6.09
C HIS A 7 -16.07 -22.34 6.01
N ILE A 8 -17.15 -22.76 5.33
CA ILE A 8 -18.39 -21.97 5.24
C ILE A 8 -19.05 -21.90 6.64
N GLY A 9 -19.16 -23.04 7.33
CA GLY A 9 -19.69 -23.08 8.69
C GLY A 9 -18.83 -22.26 9.66
N LEU A 10 -17.51 -22.49 9.64
CA LEU A 10 -16.56 -21.76 10.51
C LEU A 10 -16.64 -20.23 10.31
N LEU A 11 -16.79 -19.76 9.08
CA LEU A 11 -16.93 -18.33 8.78
C LEU A 11 -18.28 -17.78 9.27
N ALA A 12 -19.36 -18.55 9.12
CA ALA A 12 -20.70 -18.15 9.57
C ALA A 12 -20.75 -18.08 11.11
N ASP A 13 -20.21 -19.06 11.79
CA ASP A 13 -20.14 -19.06 13.24
C ASP A 13 -19.28 -17.90 13.76
N ALA A 14 -18.09 -17.72 13.18
CA ALA A 14 -17.19 -16.66 13.56
C ALA A 14 -17.80 -15.27 13.39
N ILE A 15 -18.56 -14.98 12.32
CA ILE A 15 -19.20 -13.67 12.12
C ILE A 15 -20.32 -13.41 13.11
N ILE A 16 -21.08 -14.45 13.47
CA ILE A 16 -22.17 -14.37 14.42
C ILE A 16 -21.66 -14.19 15.86
N GLU A 17 -20.70 -15.02 16.26
CA GLU A 17 -20.16 -15.02 17.63
C GLU A 17 -19.35 -13.75 17.95
N SER A 18 -18.48 -13.34 17.03
CA SER A 18 -17.63 -12.16 17.23
C SER A 18 -18.32 -10.84 16.96
N ARG A 19 -19.49 -10.84 16.33
CA ARG A 19 -20.16 -9.64 15.77
C ARG A 19 -19.25 -8.85 14.80
N ALA A 20 -18.27 -9.52 14.21
CA ALA A 20 -17.39 -8.91 13.22
C ALA A 20 -18.19 -8.49 11.97
N LYS A 21 -17.70 -7.47 11.28
CA LYS A 21 -18.30 -7.02 10.01
C LYS A 21 -17.69 -7.72 8.80
N VAL A 22 -16.47 -8.22 8.97
CA VAL A 22 -15.74 -8.99 7.97
C VAL A 22 -14.96 -10.11 8.67
N VAL A 23 -15.11 -11.34 8.19
CA VAL A 23 -14.30 -12.49 8.62
C VAL A 23 -13.56 -13.03 7.41
N ILE A 24 -12.26 -13.24 7.55
CA ILE A 24 -11.35 -13.68 6.49
C ILE A 24 -10.81 -15.06 6.82
N ALA A 25 -10.96 -16.02 5.90
CA ALA A 25 -10.30 -17.31 5.99
C ALA A 25 -8.83 -17.16 5.58
N SER A 26 -7.92 -17.31 6.53
CA SER A 26 -6.49 -17.07 6.33
C SER A 26 -5.66 -18.35 6.51
N PRO A 27 -4.92 -18.77 5.48
CA PRO A 27 -3.99 -19.88 5.59
C PRO A 27 -2.67 -19.47 6.28
N TYR A 28 -2.45 -18.17 6.49
CA TYR A 28 -1.21 -17.62 7.05
C TYR A 28 -1.32 -17.18 8.51
N VAL A 29 -2.52 -17.18 9.08
CA VAL A 29 -2.71 -16.95 10.52
C VAL A 29 -2.28 -18.16 11.33
N LYS A 30 -2.02 -17.99 12.62
CA LYS A 30 -1.64 -19.08 13.52
C LYS A 30 -2.71 -20.18 13.49
N GLY A 31 -2.33 -21.39 13.11
CA GLY A 31 -3.25 -22.53 12.92
C GLY A 31 -3.71 -22.73 11.48
N GLY A 32 -3.46 -21.79 10.57
CA GLY A 32 -3.70 -21.97 9.13
C GLY A 32 -2.70 -22.95 8.50
N LYS A 33 -3.09 -23.57 7.39
CA LYS A 33 -2.27 -24.54 6.65
C LYS A 33 -2.30 -24.25 5.16
N VAL A 34 -1.18 -24.55 4.49
CA VAL A 34 -1.03 -24.44 3.03
C VAL A 34 -0.50 -25.79 2.54
N THR A 35 -1.19 -26.41 1.58
CA THR A 35 -0.83 -27.71 1.01
C THR A 35 -0.76 -27.61 -0.50
N ALA A 36 0.27 -28.25 -1.10
CA ALA A 36 0.44 -28.41 -2.54
C ALA A 36 0.57 -27.10 -3.36
N VAL A 37 0.80 -25.96 -2.72
CA VAL A 37 1.07 -24.70 -3.42
C VAL A 37 2.53 -24.64 -3.87
N PRO A 38 2.84 -24.32 -5.16
CA PRO A 38 4.23 -24.14 -5.60
C PRO A 38 4.95 -23.10 -4.73
N TRP A 39 6.15 -23.43 -4.25
CA TRP A 39 6.92 -22.63 -3.30
C TRP A 39 7.10 -21.15 -3.72
N PHE A 40 7.26 -20.92 -5.00
CA PHE A 40 7.41 -19.56 -5.55
C PHE A 40 6.12 -18.76 -5.38
N ARG A 41 4.96 -19.36 -5.67
CA ARG A 41 3.64 -18.72 -5.48
C ARG A 41 3.36 -18.45 -4.01
N GLU A 42 3.68 -19.39 -3.14
CA GLU A 42 3.53 -19.22 -1.71
C GLU A 42 4.38 -18.06 -1.19
N LYS A 43 5.67 -18.01 -1.54
CA LYS A 43 6.56 -16.90 -1.16
C LYS A 43 6.08 -15.57 -1.70
N LEU A 44 5.64 -15.53 -2.94
CA LEU A 44 5.13 -14.33 -3.59
C LEU A 44 3.84 -13.84 -2.93
N SER A 45 2.90 -14.75 -2.61
CA SER A 45 1.68 -14.44 -1.89
C SER A 45 1.98 -13.94 -0.46
N ARG A 46 2.87 -14.58 0.26
CA ARG A 46 3.32 -14.13 1.59
C ARG A 46 3.97 -12.74 1.52
N TRP A 47 4.81 -12.49 0.53
CA TRP A 47 5.44 -11.19 0.32
C TRP A 47 4.41 -10.10 0.00
N ALA A 48 3.49 -10.37 -0.94
CA ALA A 48 2.42 -9.45 -1.30
C ALA A 48 1.51 -9.13 -0.10
N ASN A 49 1.08 -10.16 0.64
CA ASN A 49 0.27 -9.96 1.85
C ASN A 49 1.04 -9.20 2.93
N ARG A 50 2.35 -9.45 3.11
CA ARG A 50 3.18 -8.70 4.05
C ARG A 50 3.31 -7.23 3.65
N LEU A 51 3.52 -6.95 2.37
CA LEU A 51 3.57 -5.58 1.85
C LEU A 51 2.24 -4.85 2.08
N LEU A 52 1.11 -5.50 1.75
CA LEU A 52 -0.22 -4.97 1.97
C LEU A 52 -0.53 -4.78 3.46
N SER A 53 -0.16 -5.74 4.32
CA SER A 53 -0.41 -5.65 5.76
C SER A 53 0.41 -4.55 6.43
N MET A 54 1.64 -4.29 5.96
CA MET A 54 2.44 -3.14 6.41
C MET A 54 1.77 -1.81 6.06
N SER A 55 1.00 -1.79 4.97
CA SER A 55 0.27 -0.60 4.50
C SER A 55 -1.09 -0.45 5.15
N ALA A 56 -1.76 -1.54 5.52
CA ALA A 56 -3.06 -1.54 6.20
C ALA A 56 -2.92 -1.18 7.70
N GLN A 57 -3.92 -0.50 8.25
CA GLN A 57 -4.01 -0.31 9.69
C GLN A 57 -4.56 -1.60 10.33
N GLY A 58 -3.67 -2.49 10.77
CA GLY A 58 -4.02 -3.78 11.37
C GLY A 58 -3.05 -4.87 10.91
N HIS A 59 -2.80 -5.84 11.79
CA HIS A 59 -1.89 -6.96 11.50
C HIS A 59 -2.68 -8.09 10.81
N PHE A 60 -3.03 -7.89 9.55
CA PHE A 60 -3.67 -8.95 8.76
C PHE A 60 -2.61 -9.82 8.09
N SER A 61 -2.78 -11.13 8.19
CA SER A 61 -1.90 -12.10 7.53
C SER A 61 -2.32 -12.35 6.08
N THR A 62 -3.61 -12.09 5.74
CA THR A 62 -4.17 -12.32 4.39
C THR A 62 -5.11 -11.20 3.98
N LEU A 63 -4.66 -10.30 3.10
CA LEU A 63 -5.49 -9.24 2.52
C LEU A 63 -6.02 -9.61 1.12
N THR A 64 -5.42 -10.59 0.47
CA THR A 64 -5.76 -11.02 -0.89
C THR A 64 -6.66 -12.26 -0.94
N GLY A 65 -6.91 -12.90 0.21
CA GLY A 65 -7.77 -14.09 0.29
C GLY A 65 -9.20 -13.76 -0.14
N MET A 66 -9.80 -14.64 -0.95
CA MET A 66 -11.17 -14.45 -1.49
C MET A 66 -12.26 -15.05 -0.62
N VAL A 67 -11.91 -16.03 0.23
CA VAL A 67 -12.88 -16.73 1.07
C VAL A 67 -13.14 -15.93 2.33
N ARG A 68 -14.33 -15.32 2.40
CA ARG A 68 -14.69 -14.36 3.44
C ARG A 68 -16.18 -14.41 3.75
N ALA A 69 -16.53 -14.04 4.98
CA ALA A 69 -17.91 -13.74 5.35
C ALA A 69 -18.08 -12.24 5.64
N TYR A 70 -19.25 -11.73 5.34
CA TYR A 70 -19.58 -10.31 5.50
C TYR A 70 -20.93 -10.13 6.18
N ASP A 71 -21.02 -9.15 7.06
CA ASP A 71 -22.31 -8.60 7.46
C ASP A 71 -22.94 -7.88 6.25
N THR A 72 -24.07 -8.39 5.76
CA THR A 72 -24.71 -7.89 4.54
C THR A 72 -25.15 -6.43 4.65
N VAL A 73 -25.67 -6.03 5.83
CA VAL A 73 -26.12 -4.66 6.08
C VAL A 73 -24.92 -3.71 6.06
N PHE A 74 -23.81 -4.13 6.67
CA PHE A 74 -22.58 -3.37 6.66
C PHE A 74 -21.96 -3.27 5.26
N LEU A 75 -21.91 -4.39 4.52
CA LEU A 75 -21.33 -4.42 3.18
C LEU A 75 -22.04 -3.45 2.21
N ARG A 76 -23.38 -3.38 2.28
CA ARG A 76 -24.15 -2.43 1.46
C ARG A 76 -23.82 -0.97 1.73
N LYS A 77 -23.43 -0.63 2.96
CA LYS A 77 -23.01 0.73 3.33
C LYS A 77 -21.67 1.16 2.76
N LEU A 78 -20.82 0.21 2.36
CA LEU A 78 -19.48 0.49 1.86
C LEU A 78 -19.46 1.15 0.48
N ASN A 79 -20.57 1.12 -0.28
CA ASN A 79 -20.66 1.68 -1.63
C ASN A 79 -19.43 1.31 -2.48
N LEU A 80 -19.27 0.00 -2.70
CA LEU A 80 -18.12 -0.56 -3.42
C LEU A 80 -18.16 -0.17 -4.89
N LYS A 81 -17.00 0.16 -5.44
CA LYS A 81 -16.84 0.59 -6.84
C LYS A 81 -15.79 -0.22 -7.59
N ALA A 82 -14.88 -0.87 -6.88
CA ALA A 82 -13.85 -1.69 -7.50
C ALA A 82 -14.46 -2.92 -8.18
N TRP A 83 -13.83 -3.32 -9.28
CA TRP A 83 -14.14 -4.53 -10.02
C TRP A 83 -12.96 -5.50 -9.85
N ASP A 84 -13.24 -6.81 -10.01
CA ASP A 84 -12.23 -7.86 -9.97
C ASP A 84 -11.51 -7.96 -8.60
N PHE A 85 -10.23 -8.28 -8.59
CA PHE A 85 -9.44 -8.54 -7.38
C PHE A 85 -9.32 -7.34 -6.42
N GLU A 86 -9.46 -6.13 -6.93
CA GLU A 86 -9.34 -4.89 -6.15
C GLU A 86 -10.47 -4.73 -5.12
N ILE A 87 -11.63 -5.35 -5.34
CA ILE A 87 -12.78 -5.28 -4.44
C ILE A 87 -12.43 -5.76 -3.03
N ASN A 88 -11.59 -6.79 -2.92
CA ASN A 88 -11.16 -7.32 -1.64
C ASN A 88 -10.37 -6.31 -0.81
N THR A 89 -9.53 -5.54 -1.47
CA THR A 89 -8.72 -4.49 -0.87
C THR A 89 -9.57 -3.28 -0.52
N GLU A 90 -10.51 -2.91 -1.40
CA GLU A 90 -11.45 -1.82 -1.16
C GLU A 90 -12.34 -2.08 0.06
N ILE A 91 -12.87 -3.30 0.19
CA ILE A 91 -13.70 -3.69 1.36
C ILE A 91 -12.90 -3.51 2.65
N ILE A 92 -11.67 -4.03 2.71
CA ILE A 92 -10.85 -3.90 3.91
C ILE A 92 -10.54 -2.43 4.21
N TYR A 93 -10.14 -1.66 3.20
CA TYR A 93 -9.81 -0.25 3.36
C TYR A 93 -11.00 0.57 3.89
N LYS A 94 -12.18 0.44 3.26
CA LYS A 94 -13.39 1.12 3.69
C LYS A 94 -13.87 0.66 5.07
N SER A 95 -13.73 -0.64 5.36
CA SER A 95 -14.04 -1.17 6.69
C SER A 95 -13.14 -0.59 7.79
N GLN A 96 -11.87 -0.37 7.48
CA GLN A 96 -10.92 0.28 8.40
C GLN A 96 -11.27 1.75 8.64
N ILE A 97 -11.66 2.50 7.60
CA ILE A 97 -12.12 3.89 7.75
C ILE A 97 -13.30 3.96 8.73
N LEU A 98 -14.24 3.01 8.62
CA LEU A 98 -15.41 2.93 9.51
C LEU A 98 -15.12 2.25 10.85
N ARG A 99 -13.85 1.91 11.14
CA ARG A 99 -13.41 1.21 12.36
C ARG A 99 -14.20 -0.08 12.63
N ALA A 100 -14.61 -0.78 11.57
CA ALA A 100 -15.33 -2.02 11.69
C ALA A 100 -14.42 -3.14 12.20
N LEU A 101 -14.99 -4.06 13.00
CA LEU A 101 -14.26 -5.23 13.48
C LEU A 101 -14.04 -6.19 12.30
N ILE A 102 -12.78 -6.47 12.01
CA ILE A 102 -12.32 -7.43 11.00
C ILE A 102 -11.51 -8.49 11.73
N ILE A 103 -11.83 -9.75 11.53
CA ILE A 103 -11.10 -10.87 12.13
C ILE A 103 -10.61 -11.85 11.05
N GLU A 104 -9.55 -12.58 11.36
CA GLU A 104 -9.05 -13.68 10.57
C GLU A 104 -9.24 -14.99 11.33
N ILE A 105 -9.73 -16.02 10.63
CA ILE A 105 -9.81 -17.38 11.17
C ILE A 105 -8.83 -18.29 10.43
N PRO A 106 -8.25 -19.29 11.11
CA PRO A 106 -7.37 -20.24 10.46
C PRO A 106 -8.12 -21.06 9.41
N ALA A 107 -7.49 -21.22 8.25
CA ALA A 107 -8.05 -21.98 7.14
C ALA A 107 -7.00 -22.86 6.49
N HIS A 108 -7.44 -23.93 5.85
CA HIS A 108 -6.60 -24.82 5.09
C HIS A 108 -6.76 -24.54 3.59
N LEU A 109 -5.69 -24.03 2.98
CA LEU A 109 -5.59 -23.84 1.53
C LEU A 109 -4.94 -25.07 0.91
N ASP A 110 -5.71 -25.83 0.14
CA ASP A 110 -5.23 -27.01 -0.56
C ASP A 110 -5.29 -26.80 -2.09
N TRP A 111 -4.16 -27.03 -2.73
CA TRP A 111 -4.01 -26.90 -4.18
C TRP A 111 -3.81 -28.23 -4.88
N SER A 112 -3.99 -29.36 -4.20
CA SER A 112 -3.76 -30.69 -4.77
C SER A 112 -4.55 -30.91 -6.06
N ASP A 113 -5.83 -30.54 -6.07
CA ASP A 113 -6.70 -30.65 -7.26
C ASP A 113 -6.28 -29.73 -8.43
N GLN A 114 -5.53 -28.67 -8.16
CA GLN A 114 -5.14 -27.69 -9.18
C GLN A 114 -3.83 -28.04 -9.88
N LEU A 115 -3.02 -28.91 -9.28
CA LEU A 115 -1.77 -29.37 -9.90
C LEU A 115 -2.01 -30.32 -11.08
N GLU A 116 -3.17 -30.96 -11.14
CA GLU A 116 -3.56 -31.89 -12.22
C GLU A 116 -4.01 -31.15 -13.50
N VAL A 117 -4.32 -29.87 -13.42
CA VAL A 117 -4.73 -29.07 -14.58
C VAL A 117 -3.49 -28.40 -15.19
N PRO A 118 -3.11 -28.72 -16.46
CA PRO A 118 -1.97 -28.08 -17.09
C PRO A 118 -2.14 -26.57 -17.10
N GLU A 119 -1.20 -25.85 -16.48
CA GLU A 119 -1.23 -24.38 -16.41
C GLU A 119 -1.14 -23.77 -17.81
N ARG A 120 -2.28 -23.38 -18.38
CA ARG A 120 -2.35 -22.43 -19.51
C ARG A 120 -2.27 -20.98 -19.06
N GLY A 121 -1.77 -20.73 -17.85
CA GLY A 121 -1.61 -19.38 -17.30
C GLY A 121 -0.28 -18.77 -17.70
N SER A 122 -0.28 -17.91 -18.72
CA SER A 122 0.88 -17.07 -19.07
C SER A 122 1.47 -16.40 -17.82
N SER A 123 2.79 -16.45 -17.65
CA SER A 123 3.54 -15.71 -16.62
C SER A 123 3.14 -14.22 -16.56
N ILE A 124 2.71 -13.66 -17.68
CA ILE A 124 2.20 -12.30 -17.82
C ILE A 124 0.92 -12.08 -16.99
N ARG A 125 0.00 -13.06 -16.92
CA ARG A 125 -1.23 -12.93 -16.13
C ARG A 125 -0.94 -12.89 -14.64
N VAL A 126 0.00 -13.72 -14.19
CA VAL A 126 0.46 -13.73 -12.80
C VAL A 126 1.16 -12.42 -12.46
N MET A 127 2.05 -11.95 -13.34
CA MET A 127 2.76 -10.67 -13.18
C MET A 127 1.77 -9.49 -13.12
N ARG A 128 0.77 -9.46 -14.01
CA ARG A 128 -0.31 -8.45 -13.98
C ARG A 128 -1.08 -8.47 -12.66
N GLY A 129 -1.44 -9.65 -12.16
CA GLY A 129 -2.11 -9.78 -10.85
C GLY A 129 -1.26 -9.22 -9.70
N ILE A 130 0.05 -9.49 -9.69
CA ILE A 130 0.97 -8.96 -8.68
C ILE A 130 1.10 -7.44 -8.77
N LEU A 131 1.21 -6.89 -9.98
CA LEU A 131 1.27 -5.44 -10.20
C LEU A 131 -0.03 -4.78 -9.74
N CYS A 132 -1.20 -5.32 -10.10
CA CYS A 132 -2.49 -4.81 -9.64
C CYS A 132 -2.60 -4.84 -8.10
N GLN A 133 -2.15 -5.93 -7.45
CA GLN A 133 -2.12 -6.00 -5.99
C GLN A 133 -1.11 -5.02 -5.37
N GLY A 134 0.04 -4.81 -6.01
CA GLY A 134 1.00 -3.78 -5.63
C GLY A 134 0.38 -2.38 -5.67
N PHE A 135 -0.35 -2.06 -6.75
CA PHE A 135 -1.10 -0.81 -6.85
C PHE A 135 -2.22 -0.69 -5.83
N SER A 136 -2.89 -1.79 -5.47
CA SER A 136 -3.91 -1.77 -4.42
C SER A 136 -3.34 -1.38 -3.05
N SER A 137 -2.07 -1.69 -2.78
CA SER A 137 -1.41 -1.24 -1.55
C SER A 137 -1.20 0.28 -1.49
N PHE A 138 -1.16 0.94 -2.65
CA PHE A 138 -1.13 2.40 -2.76
C PHE A 138 -2.35 3.05 -2.10
N LEU A 139 -3.51 2.39 -2.12
CA LEU A 139 -4.74 2.88 -1.49
C LEU A 139 -4.56 3.10 0.02
N PHE A 140 -3.81 2.24 0.69
CA PHE A 140 -3.63 2.31 2.14
C PHE A 140 -2.62 3.39 2.57
N ARG A 141 -1.50 3.53 1.85
CA ARG A 141 -0.43 4.48 2.21
C ARG A 141 0.24 5.08 0.97
N PRO A 142 -0.49 5.88 0.19
CA PRO A 142 0.04 6.44 -1.06
C PRO A 142 1.30 7.27 -0.85
N PHE A 143 1.42 7.97 0.29
CA PHE A 143 2.55 8.83 0.60
C PHE A 143 3.88 8.06 0.71
N LEU A 144 3.89 6.78 1.14
CA LEU A 144 5.13 6.00 1.26
C LEU A 144 5.80 5.77 -0.10
N TYR A 145 5.02 5.63 -1.16
CA TYR A 145 5.52 5.42 -2.52
C TYR A 145 6.26 6.64 -3.09
N PHE A 146 6.04 7.81 -2.52
CA PHE A 146 6.71 9.05 -2.91
C PHE A 146 7.77 9.47 -1.90
N ILE A 147 7.46 9.41 -0.59
CA ILE A 147 8.39 9.88 0.44
C ILE A 147 9.62 8.99 0.51
N VAL A 148 9.48 7.66 0.48
CA VAL A 148 10.64 6.77 0.59
C VAL A 148 11.62 6.94 -0.56
N PRO A 149 11.21 6.87 -1.84
CA PRO A 149 12.12 7.18 -2.94
C PRO A 149 12.66 8.60 -2.88
N GLY A 150 11.83 9.58 -2.50
CA GLY A 150 12.24 10.96 -2.33
C GLY A 150 13.38 11.14 -1.34
N LEU A 151 13.32 10.48 -0.18
CA LEU A 151 14.39 10.49 0.82
C LEU A 151 15.68 9.80 0.34
N ILE A 152 15.56 8.69 -0.40
CA ILE A 152 16.72 8.01 -0.98
C ILE A 152 17.43 8.95 -1.97
N VAL A 153 16.68 9.60 -2.85
CA VAL A 153 17.21 10.57 -3.82
C VAL A 153 17.77 11.79 -3.10
N ALA A 154 17.17 12.24 -1.97
CA ALA A 154 17.71 13.31 -1.13
C ALA A 154 19.09 12.98 -0.61
N VAL A 155 19.29 11.78 -0.07
CA VAL A 155 20.60 11.34 0.43
C VAL A 155 21.64 11.37 -0.67
N ALA A 156 21.30 10.87 -1.87
CA ALA A 156 22.21 10.93 -3.02
C ALA A 156 22.50 12.37 -3.46
N ALA A 157 21.49 13.25 -3.44
CA ALA A 157 21.65 14.67 -3.74
C ALA A 157 22.58 15.37 -2.74
N PHE A 158 22.35 15.16 -1.45
CA PHE A 158 23.21 15.76 -0.40
C PHE A 158 24.64 15.23 -0.44
N TYR A 159 24.83 13.95 -0.75
CA TYR A 159 26.16 13.39 -0.96
C TYR A 159 26.89 14.09 -2.13
N SER A 160 26.20 14.20 -3.28
CA SER A 160 26.76 14.78 -4.49
C SER A 160 27.07 16.29 -4.33
N LEU A 161 26.13 17.03 -3.73
CA LEU A 161 26.31 18.47 -3.46
C LEU A 161 27.32 18.70 -2.35
N GLY A 162 27.40 17.86 -1.33
CA GLY A 162 28.41 17.91 -0.29
C GLY A 162 29.82 17.70 -0.85
N TRP A 163 29.97 16.78 -1.80
CA TRP A 163 31.19 16.55 -2.53
C TRP A 163 31.63 17.81 -3.32
N ALA A 164 30.70 18.38 -4.08
CA ALA A 164 30.94 19.63 -4.82
C ALA A 164 31.28 20.81 -3.88
N GLY A 165 30.58 20.90 -2.74
CA GLY A 165 30.85 21.90 -1.69
C GLY A 165 32.22 21.74 -1.09
N TRP A 166 32.66 20.51 -0.82
CA TRP A 166 34.00 20.22 -0.34
C TRP A 166 35.08 20.69 -1.32
N HIS A 167 34.93 20.41 -2.61
CA HIS A 167 35.85 20.90 -3.63
C HIS A 167 35.87 22.43 -3.73
N THR A 168 34.66 23.05 -3.68
CA THR A 168 34.55 24.51 -3.66
C THR A 168 35.28 25.10 -2.46
N PHE A 169 35.16 24.50 -1.28
CA PHE A 169 35.86 24.93 -0.06
C PHE A 169 37.37 24.79 -0.19
N GLN A 170 37.85 23.68 -0.75
CA GLN A 170 39.29 23.50 -1.02
C GLN A 170 39.87 24.55 -1.99
N GLU A 171 39.13 24.83 -3.08
CA GLU A 171 39.48 25.83 -4.07
C GLU A 171 39.46 27.27 -3.50
N LEU A 172 38.63 27.50 -2.48
CA LEU A 172 38.58 28.81 -1.79
C LEU A 172 39.78 29.02 -0.87
N ILE A 173 40.26 27.95 -0.22
CA ILE A 173 41.44 28.04 0.70
C ILE A 173 42.75 28.00 -0.08
N ASN A 174 42.86 27.16 -1.09
CA ASN A 174 44.09 26.93 -1.85
C ASN A 174 44.06 27.73 -3.16
N VAL A 175 43.92 29.06 -3.06
CA VAL A 175 43.92 29.95 -4.23
C VAL A 175 45.25 29.88 -4.97
N PRO A 176 45.30 29.51 -6.27
CA PRO A 176 46.55 29.51 -7.02
C PRO A 176 47.15 30.94 -7.16
N PRO A 177 48.49 31.08 -7.21
CA PRO A 177 49.13 32.38 -7.41
C PRO A 177 48.57 33.07 -8.69
N GLY A 178 48.06 34.30 -8.54
CA GLY A 178 47.48 35.08 -9.64
C GLY A 178 46.02 34.78 -9.97
N ALA A 179 45.35 33.90 -9.24
CA ALA A 179 43.94 33.63 -9.41
C ALA A 179 43.06 34.53 -8.52
N GLU A 180 41.86 34.83 -8.97
CA GLU A 180 40.87 35.55 -8.15
C GLU A 180 40.42 34.70 -6.95
N SER A 181 40.37 35.31 -5.76
CA SER A 181 39.95 34.69 -4.50
C SER A 181 38.44 34.87 -4.22
N SER A 182 37.63 35.04 -5.27
CA SER A 182 36.17 35.18 -5.10
C SER A 182 35.47 33.84 -4.97
N PHE A 183 34.36 33.79 -4.24
CA PHE A 183 33.53 32.60 -4.11
C PHE A 183 33.07 32.06 -5.46
N SER A 184 32.66 32.96 -6.37
CA SER A 184 32.22 32.58 -7.74
C SER A 184 33.36 31.91 -8.53
N ALA A 185 34.60 32.40 -8.40
CA ALA A 185 35.77 31.79 -9.04
C ALA A 185 36.08 30.40 -8.45
N ALA A 186 35.96 30.22 -7.12
CA ALA A 186 36.12 28.93 -6.48
C ALA A 186 35.07 27.91 -6.95
N VAL A 187 33.78 28.31 -7.06
CA VAL A 187 32.71 27.47 -7.62
C VAL A 187 33.00 27.11 -9.08
N ALA A 188 33.46 28.05 -9.89
CA ALA A 188 33.78 27.79 -11.29
C ALA A 188 34.95 26.78 -11.44
N ARG A 189 35.97 26.86 -10.60
CA ARG A 189 37.07 25.88 -10.57
C ARG A 189 36.60 24.52 -10.10
N ALA A 190 35.81 24.45 -9.02
CA ALA A 190 35.25 23.22 -8.50
C ALA A 190 34.33 22.56 -9.56
N TYR A 191 33.55 23.33 -10.29
CA TYR A 191 32.74 22.85 -11.41
C TYR A 191 33.60 22.27 -12.53
N ALA A 192 34.74 22.89 -12.86
CA ALA A 192 35.66 22.38 -13.87
C ALA A 192 36.26 21.02 -13.46
N ILE A 193 36.47 20.79 -12.15
CA ILE A 193 36.97 19.52 -11.61
C ILE A 193 35.89 18.44 -11.61
N SER A 194 34.69 18.79 -11.18
CA SER A 194 33.57 17.81 -10.97
C SER A 194 32.25 18.34 -11.47
N PRO A 195 32.03 18.56 -12.77
CA PRO A 195 30.79 19.13 -13.30
C PRO A 195 29.58 18.21 -13.00
N HIS A 196 29.77 16.90 -13.00
CA HIS A 196 28.72 15.92 -12.73
C HIS A 196 28.14 16.03 -11.34
N SER A 197 28.96 16.29 -10.32
CA SER A 197 28.51 16.33 -8.93
C SER A 197 27.53 17.47 -8.70
N LEU A 198 27.76 18.62 -9.30
CA LEU A 198 26.92 19.81 -9.14
C LEU A 198 25.62 19.67 -9.94
N LEU A 199 25.68 19.21 -11.18
CA LEU A 199 24.52 19.00 -12.03
C LEU A 199 23.64 17.87 -11.52
N VAL A 200 24.22 16.69 -11.27
CA VAL A 200 23.47 15.51 -10.78
C VAL A 200 22.91 15.79 -9.38
N GLY A 201 23.70 16.40 -8.49
CA GLY A 201 23.24 16.78 -7.17
C GLY A 201 22.09 17.79 -7.20
N GLY A 202 22.16 18.80 -8.06
CA GLY A 202 21.10 19.80 -8.22
C GLY A 202 19.79 19.18 -8.79
N ILE A 203 19.89 18.36 -9.84
CA ILE A 203 18.74 17.67 -10.41
C ILE A 203 18.14 16.68 -9.39
N ALA A 204 18.97 15.90 -8.72
CA ALA A 204 18.51 14.96 -7.70
C ALA A 204 17.81 15.67 -6.55
N LEU A 205 18.31 16.84 -6.11
CA LEU A 205 17.66 17.65 -5.08
C LEU A 205 16.26 18.11 -5.53
N LEU A 206 16.13 18.62 -6.74
CA LEU A 206 14.83 19.03 -7.29
C LEU A 206 13.85 17.85 -7.36
N VAL A 207 14.30 16.70 -7.86
CA VAL A 207 13.48 15.48 -7.93
C VAL A 207 13.07 15.02 -6.53
N SER A 208 13.98 15.07 -5.57
CA SER A 208 13.69 14.73 -4.18
C SER A 208 12.59 15.64 -3.58
N ILE A 209 12.73 16.95 -3.74
CA ILE A 209 11.74 17.94 -3.27
C ILE A 209 10.37 17.66 -3.91
N GLN A 210 10.32 17.39 -5.23
CA GLN A 210 9.09 17.05 -5.92
C GLN A 210 8.44 15.77 -5.39
N LEU A 211 9.23 14.70 -5.20
CA LEU A 211 8.72 13.44 -4.66
C LEU A 211 8.17 13.61 -3.24
N VAL A 212 8.90 14.29 -2.36
CA VAL A 212 8.43 14.54 -1.00
C VAL A 212 7.15 15.39 -1.00
N SER A 213 7.09 16.42 -1.83
CA SER A 213 5.89 17.27 -1.97
C SER A 213 4.68 16.47 -2.45
N LEU A 214 4.85 15.60 -3.47
CA LEU A 214 3.80 14.68 -3.92
C LEU A 214 3.37 13.72 -2.81
N GLY A 215 4.31 13.26 -1.99
CA GLY A 215 4.01 12.42 -0.83
C GLY A 215 3.13 13.14 0.19
N ILE A 216 3.42 14.38 0.52
CA ILE A 216 2.62 15.21 1.43
C ILE A 216 1.22 15.43 0.86
N ILE A 217 1.10 15.82 -0.42
CA ILE A 217 -0.19 16.03 -1.09
C ILE A 217 -1.00 14.72 -1.08
N SER A 218 -0.38 13.59 -1.38
CA SER A 218 -1.05 12.28 -1.34
C SER A 218 -1.55 11.92 0.06
N ALA A 219 -0.81 12.26 1.11
CA ALA A 219 -1.24 12.06 2.50
C ALA A 219 -2.47 12.93 2.84
N GLN A 220 -2.48 14.19 2.39
CA GLN A 220 -3.61 15.10 2.58
C GLN A 220 -4.85 14.62 1.83
N GLN A 221 -4.72 14.24 0.56
CA GLN A 221 -5.83 13.72 -0.25
C GLN A 221 -6.44 12.46 0.36
N LYS A 222 -5.60 11.53 0.87
CA LYS A 222 -6.09 10.37 1.60
C LYS A 222 -6.95 10.78 2.79
N ARG A 223 -6.48 11.72 3.61
CA ARG A 223 -7.19 12.20 4.79
C ARG A 223 -8.54 12.82 4.43
N TYR A 224 -8.59 13.66 3.39
CA TYR A 224 -9.84 14.22 2.88
C TYR A 224 -10.81 13.15 2.39
N PHE A 225 -10.30 12.13 1.70
CA PHE A 225 -11.12 11.02 1.25
C PHE A 225 -11.71 10.24 2.44
N GLU A 226 -10.90 9.92 3.47
CA GLU A 226 -11.36 9.21 4.65
C GLU A 226 -12.44 9.99 5.40
N GLU A 227 -12.27 11.28 5.59
CA GLU A 227 -13.25 12.16 6.22
C GLU A 227 -14.54 12.27 5.40
N SER A 228 -14.43 12.49 4.09
CA SER A 228 -15.58 12.59 3.19
C SER A 228 -16.37 11.27 3.13
N PHE A 229 -15.68 10.13 3.11
CA PHE A 229 -16.30 8.80 3.13
C PHE A 229 -17.04 8.55 4.44
N HIS A 230 -16.43 8.91 5.57
CA HIS A 230 -17.05 8.77 6.90
C HIS A 230 -18.30 9.63 7.01
N LEU A 231 -18.26 10.90 6.58
CA LEU A 231 -19.40 11.79 6.56
C LEU A 231 -20.52 11.26 5.65
N GLY A 232 -20.19 10.85 4.42
CA GLY A 232 -21.16 10.30 3.48
C GLY A 232 -21.87 9.05 4.02
N THR A 233 -21.12 8.16 4.67
CA THR A 233 -21.69 6.95 5.28
C THR A 233 -22.58 7.29 6.47
N SER A 234 -22.25 8.29 7.26
CA SER A 234 -23.06 8.76 8.40
C SER A 234 -24.38 9.37 7.91
N VAL A 235 -24.34 10.20 6.88
CA VAL A 235 -25.56 10.78 6.26
C VAL A 235 -26.47 9.69 5.71
N LEU A 236 -25.90 8.73 4.98
CA LEU A 236 -26.68 7.59 4.44
C LEU A 236 -27.33 6.79 5.57
N SER A 237 -26.60 6.49 6.63
CA SER A 237 -27.13 5.75 7.79
C SER A 237 -28.30 6.47 8.44
N ASN A 238 -28.17 7.78 8.66
CA ASN A 238 -29.22 8.61 9.26
C ASN A 238 -30.47 8.70 8.34
N THR A 239 -30.27 8.83 7.04
CA THR A 239 -31.38 8.89 6.07
C THR A 239 -32.16 7.56 6.04
N ILE A 240 -31.48 6.42 6.07
CA ILE A 240 -32.14 5.10 6.13
C ILE A 240 -32.92 4.96 7.44
N GLN A 241 -32.36 5.41 8.54
CA GLN A 241 -33.02 5.33 9.85
C GLN A 241 -34.29 6.20 9.90
N LEU A 242 -34.25 7.41 9.38
CA LEU A 242 -35.40 8.31 9.28
C LEU A 242 -36.52 7.73 8.37
N HIS A 243 -36.17 7.06 7.29
CA HIS A 243 -37.17 6.36 6.45
C HIS A 243 -37.84 5.22 7.20
N HIS A 244 -37.09 4.42 7.92
CA HIS A 244 -37.61 3.29 8.68
C HIS A 244 -38.52 3.74 9.85
N ASP A 245 -38.18 4.85 10.50
CA ASP A 245 -38.99 5.42 11.59
C ASP A 245 -40.31 6.01 11.05
N ARG A 246 -40.29 6.61 9.84
CA ARG A 246 -41.52 7.08 9.17
C ARG A 246 -42.47 5.94 8.79
N GLU A 247 -41.93 4.82 8.29
CA GLU A 247 -42.77 3.63 7.92
C GLU A 247 -43.37 2.95 9.16
N ARG A 248 -42.78 3.13 10.36
CA ARG A 248 -43.34 2.58 11.61
C ARG A 248 -44.41 3.47 12.26
N THR A 249 -44.48 4.72 11.84
CA THR A 249 -45.43 5.71 12.40
C THR A 249 -46.69 5.88 11.54
N VAL A 250 -46.78 5.21 10.41
CA VAL A 250 -47.96 5.09 9.54
C VAL A 250 -48.59 3.70 9.71
#